data_1960fab57ad2e3c36642056356c50482
#
_entry.id   1960fab57ad2e3c36642056356c50482
#
_cell.length_a   1.000
_cell.length_b   1.000
_cell.length_c   1.000
_cell.angle_alpha   90.00
_cell.angle_beta   90.00
_cell.angle_gamma   90.00
#
_symmetry.space_group_name_H-M   'P 1'
#
loop_
_entity.id
_entity.type
_entity.pdbx_description
1 polymer ?
#
loop_
_entity_poly.entity_id
_entity_poly.type
_entity_poly.pdbx_seq_one_letter_code
_entity_poly.pdbx_strand_id
1 'polypeptide(L)'
;MSNILNTYLPNVVTNWYGEGGFVQAIWETLYMTFYSALFAGIIGIILGILLVVTDKNGIKPNKVFYNILDKVVNLFRSIPFIILLAVIGPFTRLLVGQTIGPKGALVPLIIGTAPFFARQVQLALVEVDPGVIEAAESIGLSPLQIIFRVYLREGLPELIRSGTLTIISLIGLTAMAGAVGGGGLGNMAISVGYQRFENDVTIVSMLLILVLVFVIQGIGDFFVKKLEH
;
A
#
# COMPACT_ATOMS: atom_id res chain seq x y z
N MET A 1 10.23 36.98 -7.33
CA MET A 1 9.65 35.70 -6.91
C MET A 1 10.20 35.26 -5.54
N SER A 2 11.49 35.41 -5.24
CA SER A 2 12.07 35.06 -3.94
C SER A 2 11.46 35.76 -2.72
N ASN A 3 11.09 37.06 -2.85
CA ASN A 3 10.51 37.82 -1.73
C ASN A 3 9.09 37.35 -1.33
N ILE A 4 8.28 36.88 -2.29
CA ILE A 4 6.92 36.39 -2.00
C ILE A 4 6.99 35.05 -1.24
N LEU A 5 7.83 34.13 -1.70
CA LEU A 5 8.01 32.84 -1.04
C LEU A 5 8.52 33.00 0.39
N ASN A 6 9.52 33.87 0.61
CA ASN A 6 10.06 34.14 1.94
C ASN A 6 9.04 34.83 2.88
N THR A 7 8.07 35.57 2.33
CA THR A 7 7.04 36.23 3.13
C THR A 7 5.93 35.26 3.57
N TYR A 8 5.48 34.38 2.66
CA TYR A 8 4.35 33.48 2.94
C TYR A 8 4.73 32.06 3.33
N LEU A 9 5.94 31.61 2.99
CA LEU A 9 6.44 30.25 3.23
C LEU A 9 7.87 30.26 3.80
N PRO A 10 8.15 31.03 4.87
CA PRO A 10 9.52 31.22 5.37
C PRO A 10 10.13 29.89 5.85
N ASN A 11 9.37 29.08 6.56
CA ASN A 11 9.85 27.81 7.11
C ASN A 11 10.02 26.74 6.01
N VAL A 12 9.19 26.76 4.97
CA VAL A 12 9.33 25.88 3.81
C VAL A 12 10.62 26.18 3.06
N VAL A 13 10.94 27.45 2.80
CA VAL A 13 12.17 27.84 2.11
C VAL A 13 13.39 27.40 2.92
N THR A 14 13.37 27.60 4.24
CA THR A 14 14.46 27.20 5.12
C THR A 14 14.64 25.67 5.17
N ASN A 15 13.55 24.92 5.16
CA ASN A 15 13.55 23.46 5.28
C ASN A 15 13.53 22.75 3.91
N TRP A 16 13.72 23.43 2.77
CA TRP A 16 13.61 22.77 1.45
C TRP A 16 14.75 21.81 1.18
N TYR A 17 15.97 22.22 1.45
CA TYR A 17 17.19 21.43 1.28
C TYR A 17 17.86 21.13 2.63
N GLY A 18 18.71 20.10 2.66
CA GLY A 18 19.47 19.71 3.85
C GLY A 18 18.96 18.46 4.50
N GLU A 19 19.59 18.08 5.60
CA GLU A 19 19.18 16.92 6.40
C GLU A 19 17.80 17.13 7.03
N GLY A 20 16.89 16.20 6.79
CA GLY A 20 15.50 16.30 7.25
C GLY A 20 14.63 17.28 6.46
N GLY A 21 15.11 17.85 5.34
CA GLY A 21 14.33 18.76 4.51
C GLY A 21 13.30 18.09 3.61
N PHE A 22 12.53 18.93 2.87
CA PHE A 22 11.46 18.43 1.98
C PHE A 22 11.93 17.46 0.91
N VAL A 23 13.08 17.73 0.29
CA VAL A 23 13.64 16.84 -0.75
C VAL A 23 13.91 15.45 -0.18
N GLN A 24 14.53 15.38 1.00
CA GLN A 24 14.76 14.11 1.68
C GLN A 24 13.44 13.45 2.07
N ALA A 25 12.49 14.20 2.60
CA ALA A 25 11.19 13.69 3.02
C ALA A 25 10.38 13.09 1.85
N ILE A 26 10.44 13.70 0.65
CA ILE A 26 9.84 13.14 -0.56
C ILE A 26 10.48 11.79 -0.90
N TRP A 27 11.82 11.72 -0.92
CA TRP A 27 12.52 10.47 -1.20
C TRP A 27 12.23 9.38 -0.18
N GLU A 28 12.16 9.71 1.10
CA GLU A 28 11.81 8.77 2.16
C GLU A 28 10.38 8.24 2.00
N THR A 29 9.43 9.12 1.65
CA THR A 29 8.05 8.70 1.38
C THR A 29 7.96 7.78 0.16
N LEU A 30 8.64 8.12 -0.95
CA LEU A 30 8.70 7.28 -2.14
C LEU A 30 9.38 5.94 -1.85
N TYR A 31 10.47 5.93 -1.09
CA TYR A 31 11.18 4.73 -0.65
C TYR A 31 10.26 3.81 0.15
N MET A 32 9.61 4.34 1.20
CA MET A 32 8.68 3.57 2.01
C MET A 32 7.52 3.02 1.18
N THR A 33 6.91 3.86 0.33
CA THR A 33 5.79 3.46 -0.52
C THR A 33 6.20 2.38 -1.51
N PHE A 34 7.31 2.56 -2.23
CA PHE A 34 7.75 1.62 -3.26
C PHE A 34 8.07 0.23 -2.69
N TYR A 35 8.94 0.17 -1.67
CA TYR A 35 9.34 -1.11 -1.10
C TYR A 35 8.19 -1.80 -0.36
N SER A 36 7.37 -1.05 0.37
CA SER A 36 6.21 -1.63 1.04
C SER A 36 5.16 -2.11 0.05
N ALA A 37 4.88 -1.36 -1.03
CA ALA A 37 3.97 -1.79 -2.08
C ALA A 37 4.47 -3.05 -2.81
N LEU A 38 5.77 -3.13 -3.09
CA LEU A 38 6.38 -4.29 -3.74
C LEU A 38 6.20 -5.56 -2.90
N PHE A 39 6.64 -5.55 -1.65
CA PHE A 39 6.57 -6.73 -0.80
C PHE A 39 5.14 -7.06 -0.35
N ALA A 40 4.35 -6.05 0.05
CA ALA A 40 2.95 -6.25 0.39
C ALA A 40 2.12 -6.68 -0.82
N GLY A 41 2.47 -6.20 -2.02
CA GLY A 41 1.86 -6.60 -3.29
C GLY A 41 2.07 -8.08 -3.57
N ILE A 42 3.31 -8.56 -3.50
CA ILE A 42 3.63 -9.98 -3.73
C ILE A 42 2.89 -10.85 -2.70
N ILE A 43 2.99 -10.53 -1.41
CA ILE A 43 2.33 -11.29 -0.34
C ILE A 43 0.80 -11.24 -0.51
N GLY A 44 0.24 -10.06 -0.78
CA GLY A 44 -1.20 -9.85 -0.94
C GLY A 44 -1.79 -10.59 -2.14
N ILE A 45 -1.10 -10.60 -3.29
CA ILE A 45 -1.52 -11.39 -4.47
C ILE A 45 -1.56 -12.88 -4.12
N ILE A 46 -0.51 -13.41 -3.50
CA ILE A 46 -0.45 -14.83 -3.14
C ILE A 46 -1.59 -15.19 -2.17
N LEU A 47 -1.77 -14.41 -1.11
CA LEU A 47 -2.83 -14.64 -0.11
C LEU A 47 -4.23 -14.49 -0.72
N GLY A 48 -4.44 -13.48 -1.57
CA GLY A 48 -5.72 -13.25 -2.25
C GLY A 48 -6.09 -14.36 -3.21
N ILE A 49 -5.14 -14.85 -4.01
CA ILE A 49 -5.33 -16.02 -4.89
C ILE A 49 -5.67 -17.26 -4.05
N LEU A 50 -4.95 -17.51 -2.95
CA LEU A 50 -5.23 -18.64 -2.07
C LEU A 50 -6.63 -18.57 -1.48
N LEU A 51 -7.12 -17.37 -1.10
CA LEU A 51 -8.48 -17.17 -0.62
C LEU A 51 -9.52 -17.53 -1.70
N VAL A 52 -9.34 -17.08 -2.95
CA VAL A 52 -10.27 -17.39 -4.05
C VAL A 52 -10.25 -18.88 -4.40
N VAL A 53 -9.08 -19.44 -4.56
CA VAL A 53 -8.89 -20.85 -4.97
C VAL A 53 -9.47 -21.83 -3.96
N THR A 54 -9.36 -21.52 -2.65
CA THR A 54 -9.78 -22.42 -1.56
C THR A 54 -11.19 -22.13 -1.05
N ASP A 55 -11.85 -21.09 -1.55
CA ASP A 55 -13.26 -20.80 -1.26
C ASP A 55 -14.16 -22.01 -1.62
N LYS A 56 -15.35 -22.05 -1.03
CA LYS A 56 -16.34 -23.12 -1.30
C LYS A 56 -16.71 -23.26 -2.77
N ASN A 57 -16.66 -22.16 -3.53
CA ASN A 57 -16.95 -22.10 -4.96
C ASN A 57 -15.66 -21.96 -5.80
N GLY A 58 -14.50 -22.09 -5.20
CA GLY A 58 -13.20 -21.99 -5.89
C GLY A 58 -12.81 -23.29 -6.57
N ILE A 59 -11.79 -23.23 -7.43
CA ILE A 59 -11.31 -24.36 -8.23
C ILE A 59 -10.65 -25.49 -7.41
N LYS A 60 -10.31 -25.26 -6.15
CA LYS A 60 -9.78 -26.27 -5.22
C LYS A 60 -10.31 -26.04 -3.79
N PRO A 61 -11.61 -26.28 -3.55
CA PRO A 61 -12.25 -25.97 -2.28
C PRO A 61 -11.58 -26.64 -1.08
N ASN A 62 -11.23 -25.85 -0.06
CA ASN A 62 -10.72 -26.34 1.21
C ASN A 62 -11.22 -25.46 2.36
N LYS A 63 -12.34 -25.83 2.94
CA LYS A 63 -13.01 -25.06 3.99
C LYS A 63 -12.14 -24.78 5.21
N VAL A 64 -11.30 -25.73 5.61
CA VAL A 64 -10.44 -25.58 6.81
C VAL A 64 -9.36 -24.56 6.53
N PHE A 65 -8.65 -24.71 5.42
CA PHE A 65 -7.58 -23.81 5.02
C PHE A 65 -8.13 -22.39 4.77
N TYR A 66 -9.22 -22.26 4.02
CA TYR A 66 -9.90 -20.98 3.78
C TYR A 66 -10.23 -20.27 5.09
N ASN A 67 -10.91 -20.96 6.02
CA ASN A 67 -11.33 -20.35 7.28
C ASN A 67 -10.17 -19.88 8.14
N ILE A 68 -9.05 -20.61 8.16
CA ILE A 68 -7.84 -20.21 8.89
C ILE A 68 -7.25 -18.96 8.23
N LEU A 69 -7.04 -19.00 6.92
CA LEU A 69 -6.44 -17.89 6.16
C LEU A 69 -7.31 -16.63 6.24
N ASP A 70 -8.62 -16.77 6.07
CA ASP A 70 -9.57 -15.66 6.17
C ASP A 70 -9.54 -15.00 7.55
N LYS A 71 -9.52 -15.80 8.62
CA LYS A 71 -9.41 -15.27 9.99
C LYS A 71 -8.09 -14.56 10.23
N VAL A 72 -6.98 -15.08 9.73
CA VAL A 72 -5.66 -14.43 9.84
C VAL A 72 -5.65 -13.10 9.10
N VAL A 73 -6.10 -13.07 7.85
CA VAL A 73 -6.20 -11.84 7.06
C VAL A 73 -7.09 -10.81 7.76
N ASN A 74 -8.27 -11.22 8.26
CA ASN A 74 -9.17 -10.31 8.97
C ASN A 74 -8.60 -9.82 10.29
N LEU A 75 -7.89 -10.66 11.04
CA LEU A 75 -7.22 -10.27 12.29
C LEU A 75 -6.24 -9.13 12.06
N PHE A 76 -5.32 -9.28 11.11
CA PHE A 76 -4.33 -8.23 10.82
C PHE A 76 -4.96 -6.94 10.29
N ARG A 77 -6.03 -7.02 9.50
CA ARG A 77 -6.80 -5.85 9.03
C ARG A 77 -7.55 -5.12 10.14
N SER A 78 -7.87 -5.80 11.24
CA SER A 78 -8.58 -5.22 12.37
C SER A 78 -7.67 -4.44 13.33
N ILE A 79 -6.35 -4.62 13.22
CA ILE A 79 -5.39 -3.92 14.09
C ILE A 79 -5.18 -2.49 13.55
N PRO A 80 -5.44 -1.45 14.36
CA PRO A 80 -5.10 -0.08 13.96
C PRO A 80 -3.60 0.04 13.66
N PHE A 81 -3.25 0.63 12.51
CA PHE A 81 -1.87 0.67 12.03
C PHE A 81 -0.88 1.27 13.04
N ILE A 82 -1.29 2.34 13.72
CA ILE A 82 -0.44 3.00 14.73
C ILE A 82 -0.10 2.07 15.90
N ILE A 83 -1.05 1.19 16.28
CA ILE A 83 -0.84 0.18 17.32
C ILE A 83 0.05 -0.95 16.80
N LEU A 84 -0.19 -1.40 15.56
CA LEU A 84 0.64 -2.41 14.90
C LEU A 84 2.11 -1.96 14.87
N LEU A 85 2.37 -0.72 14.46
CA LEU A 85 3.71 -0.13 14.39
C LEU A 85 4.42 -0.18 15.76
N ALA A 86 3.71 0.17 16.83
CA ALA A 86 4.26 0.16 18.19
C ALA A 86 4.55 -1.27 18.68
N VAL A 87 3.60 -2.21 18.47
CA VAL A 87 3.70 -3.57 18.98
C VAL A 87 4.76 -4.39 18.25
N ILE A 88 4.91 -4.17 16.92
CA ILE A 88 5.83 -4.96 16.09
C ILE A 88 7.28 -4.45 16.15
N GLY A 89 7.55 -3.37 16.88
CA GLY A 89 8.88 -2.76 17.01
C GLY A 89 10.01 -3.75 17.31
N PRO A 90 9.92 -4.63 18.31
CA PRO A 90 10.96 -5.63 18.59
C PRO A 90 11.25 -6.56 17.39
N PHE A 91 10.21 -7.00 16.70
CA PHE A 91 10.35 -7.84 15.49
C PHE A 91 10.96 -7.04 14.32
N THR A 92 10.55 -5.79 14.15
CA THR A 92 11.13 -4.87 13.16
C THR A 92 12.63 -4.72 13.38
N ARG A 93 13.05 -4.47 14.63
CA ARG A 93 14.47 -4.35 14.99
C ARG A 93 15.27 -5.61 14.67
N LEU A 94 14.69 -6.78 14.87
CA LEU A 94 15.32 -8.06 14.55
C LEU A 94 15.57 -8.20 13.04
N LEU A 95 14.62 -7.75 12.20
CA LEU A 95 14.70 -7.90 10.75
C LEU A 95 15.56 -6.83 10.06
N VAL A 96 15.44 -5.57 10.46
CA VAL A 96 16.06 -4.44 9.76
C VAL A 96 17.06 -3.65 10.62
N GLY A 97 17.28 -4.06 11.85
CA GLY A 97 18.27 -3.49 12.77
C GLY A 97 17.85 -2.21 13.48
N GLN A 98 16.73 -1.60 13.10
CA GLN A 98 16.22 -0.34 13.66
C GLN A 98 14.69 -0.29 13.66
N THR A 99 14.10 0.51 14.55
CA THR A 99 12.64 0.72 14.66
C THR A 99 12.20 2.11 14.22
N ILE A 100 13.13 3.05 14.12
CA ILE A 100 12.90 4.45 13.77
C ILE A 100 13.46 4.72 12.37
N GLY A 101 12.90 5.71 11.67
CA GLY A 101 13.28 6.09 10.32
C GLY A 101 12.63 5.22 9.23
N PRO A 102 12.87 5.55 7.95
CA PRO A 102 12.19 4.94 6.80
C PRO A 102 12.37 3.43 6.71
N LYS A 103 13.55 2.90 7.05
CA LYS A 103 13.79 1.45 7.08
C LYS A 103 12.99 0.75 8.18
N GLY A 104 12.90 1.38 9.37
CA GLY A 104 12.10 0.85 10.48
C GLY A 104 10.61 0.80 10.17
N ALA A 105 10.10 1.75 9.37
CA ALA A 105 8.71 1.80 8.97
C ALA A 105 8.31 0.71 7.95
N LEU A 106 9.26 0.13 7.18
CA LEU A 106 8.95 -0.85 6.13
C LEU A 106 8.21 -2.07 6.65
N VAL A 107 8.68 -2.68 7.73
CA VAL A 107 8.12 -3.94 8.25
C VAL A 107 6.65 -3.77 8.66
N PRO A 108 6.28 -2.80 9.52
CA PRO A 108 4.88 -2.57 9.86
C PRO A 108 4.02 -2.14 8.65
N LEU A 109 4.56 -1.37 7.71
CA LEU A 109 3.86 -0.99 6.48
C LEU A 109 3.53 -2.22 5.61
N ILE A 110 4.49 -3.14 5.45
CA ILE A 110 4.27 -4.39 4.70
C ILE A 110 3.21 -5.26 5.39
N ILE A 111 3.36 -5.49 6.70
CA ILE A 111 2.45 -6.34 7.47
C ILE A 111 1.03 -5.76 7.56
N GLY A 112 0.90 -4.45 7.66
CA GLY A 112 -0.40 -3.78 7.66
C GLY A 112 -1.07 -3.77 6.29
N THR A 113 -0.28 -3.61 5.21
CA THR A 113 -0.81 -3.47 3.85
C THR A 113 -1.10 -4.82 3.19
N ALA A 114 -0.28 -5.85 3.39
CA ALA A 114 -0.42 -7.13 2.71
C ALA A 114 -1.78 -7.81 2.93
N PRO A 115 -2.34 -7.91 4.16
CA PRO A 115 -3.67 -8.47 4.37
C PRO A 115 -4.79 -7.61 3.78
N PHE A 116 -4.63 -6.29 3.78
CA PHE A 116 -5.56 -5.38 3.11
C PHE A 116 -5.59 -5.66 1.61
N PHE A 117 -4.42 -5.70 0.97
CA PHE A 117 -4.32 -5.98 -0.46
C PHE A 117 -4.77 -7.41 -0.81
N ALA A 118 -4.50 -8.40 0.03
CA ALA A 118 -5.02 -9.76 -0.16
C ALA A 118 -6.55 -9.80 -0.29
N ARG A 119 -7.26 -9.02 0.53
CA ARG A 119 -8.72 -8.90 0.43
C ARG A 119 -9.15 -8.18 -0.84
N GLN A 120 -8.44 -7.15 -1.27
CA GLN A 120 -8.72 -6.46 -2.52
C GLN A 120 -8.52 -7.40 -3.73
N VAL A 121 -7.43 -8.17 -3.74
CA VAL A 121 -7.17 -9.20 -4.76
C VAL A 121 -8.27 -10.26 -4.77
N GLN A 122 -8.70 -10.75 -3.60
CA GLN A 122 -9.81 -11.70 -3.52
C GLN A 122 -11.07 -11.13 -4.16
N LEU A 123 -11.45 -9.89 -3.82
CA LEU A 123 -12.64 -9.24 -4.36
C LEU A 123 -12.53 -9.10 -5.89
N ALA A 124 -11.40 -8.64 -6.40
CA ALA A 124 -11.16 -8.48 -7.84
C ALA A 124 -11.28 -9.81 -8.60
N LEU A 125 -10.75 -10.90 -8.04
CA LEU A 125 -10.77 -12.20 -8.72
C LEU A 125 -12.11 -12.93 -8.59
N VAL A 126 -12.93 -12.66 -7.59
CA VAL A 126 -14.29 -13.21 -7.46
C VAL A 126 -15.23 -12.62 -8.53
N GLU A 127 -14.93 -11.44 -9.08
CA GLU A 127 -15.72 -10.83 -10.16
C GLU A 127 -15.48 -11.48 -11.54
N VAL A 128 -14.48 -12.35 -11.69
CA VAL A 128 -14.25 -13.11 -12.92
C VAL A 128 -15.44 -14.05 -13.20
N ASP A 129 -15.95 -14.02 -14.44
CA ASP A 129 -17.12 -14.79 -14.83
C ASP A 129 -16.94 -16.31 -14.55
N PRO A 130 -17.81 -16.91 -13.73
CA PRO A 130 -17.76 -18.34 -13.43
C PRO A 130 -17.81 -19.22 -14.69
N GLY A 131 -18.53 -18.79 -15.74
CA GLY A 131 -18.64 -19.54 -16.99
C GLY A 131 -17.29 -19.69 -17.71
N VAL A 132 -16.40 -18.68 -17.63
CA VAL A 132 -15.05 -18.78 -18.18
C VAL A 132 -14.19 -19.77 -17.39
N ILE A 133 -14.40 -19.81 -16.04
CA ILE A 133 -13.70 -20.75 -15.16
C ILE A 133 -14.16 -22.20 -15.45
N GLU A 134 -15.47 -22.43 -15.53
CA GLU A 134 -16.06 -23.74 -15.85
C GLU A 134 -15.64 -24.24 -17.24
N ALA A 135 -15.58 -23.35 -18.24
CA ALA A 135 -15.06 -23.68 -19.56
C ALA A 135 -13.59 -24.11 -19.50
N ALA A 136 -12.76 -23.41 -18.73
CA ALA A 136 -11.36 -23.75 -18.55
C ALA A 136 -11.17 -25.10 -17.86
N GLU A 137 -12.00 -25.43 -16.86
CA GLU A 137 -12.00 -26.75 -16.23
C GLU A 137 -12.44 -27.85 -17.18
N SER A 138 -13.48 -27.60 -17.99
CA SER A 138 -14.04 -28.57 -18.97
C SER A 138 -13.03 -28.97 -20.04
N ILE A 139 -12.14 -28.09 -20.44
CA ILE A 139 -11.04 -28.40 -21.41
C ILE A 139 -9.80 -28.97 -20.70
N GLY A 140 -9.86 -29.24 -19.38
CA GLY A 140 -8.82 -29.93 -18.64
C GLY A 140 -7.62 -29.07 -18.22
N LEU A 141 -7.77 -27.74 -18.07
CA LEU A 141 -6.70 -26.91 -17.55
C LEU A 141 -6.41 -27.25 -16.08
N SER A 142 -5.12 -27.32 -15.75
CA SER A 142 -4.70 -27.51 -14.37
C SER A 142 -5.01 -26.26 -13.51
N PRO A 143 -5.16 -26.39 -12.18
CA PRO A 143 -5.43 -25.23 -11.30
C PRO A 143 -4.44 -24.08 -11.46
N LEU A 144 -3.16 -24.35 -11.66
CA LEU A 144 -2.16 -23.30 -11.91
C LEU A 144 -2.40 -22.61 -13.25
N GLN A 145 -2.78 -23.36 -14.29
CA GLN A 145 -3.11 -22.77 -15.59
C GLN A 145 -4.36 -21.87 -15.49
N ILE A 146 -5.37 -22.27 -14.73
CA ILE A 146 -6.57 -21.45 -14.49
C ILE A 146 -6.20 -20.18 -13.74
N ILE A 147 -5.36 -20.25 -12.70
CA ILE A 147 -4.89 -19.06 -11.97
C ILE A 147 -4.20 -18.07 -12.92
N PHE A 148 -3.20 -18.52 -13.70
CA PHE A 148 -2.40 -17.60 -14.49
C PHE A 148 -3.05 -17.18 -15.82
N ARG A 149 -3.87 -18.05 -16.44
CA ARG A 149 -4.46 -17.79 -17.77
C ARG A 149 -5.89 -17.25 -17.70
N VAL A 150 -6.61 -17.50 -16.60
CA VAL A 150 -7.99 -17.06 -16.43
C VAL A 150 -8.05 -16.01 -15.34
N TYR A 151 -7.91 -16.39 -14.07
CA TYR A 151 -8.10 -15.45 -12.95
C TYR A 151 -7.25 -14.17 -13.07
N LEU A 152 -5.94 -14.29 -13.25
CA LEU A 152 -5.06 -13.12 -13.31
C LEU A 152 -5.20 -12.34 -14.61
N ARG A 153 -5.60 -12.98 -15.71
CA ARG A 153 -5.76 -12.33 -17.00
C ARG A 153 -7.09 -11.57 -17.08
N GLU A 154 -8.19 -12.25 -16.79
CA GLU A 154 -9.53 -11.63 -16.81
C GLU A 154 -9.70 -10.61 -15.67
N GLY A 155 -9.16 -10.89 -14.48
CA GLY A 155 -9.20 -9.98 -13.34
C GLY A 155 -8.17 -8.84 -13.38
N LEU A 156 -7.33 -8.74 -14.42
CA LEU A 156 -6.22 -7.77 -14.46
C LEU A 156 -6.66 -6.31 -14.32
N PRO A 157 -7.74 -5.83 -14.97
CA PRO A 157 -8.20 -4.45 -14.80
C PRO A 157 -8.56 -4.13 -13.34
N GLU A 158 -9.31 -5.03 -12.68
CA GLU A 158 -9.71 -4.87 -11.29
C GLU A 158 -8.53 -5.02 -10.31
N LEU A 159 -7.56 -5.87 -10.63
CA LEU A 159 -6.31 -5.97 -9.86
C LEU A 159 -5.49 -4.69 -9.91
N ILE A 160 -5.41 -4.03 -11.06
CA ILE A 160 -4.72 -2.73 -11.19
C ILE A 160 -5.48 -1.66 -10.44
N ARG A 161 -6.80 -1.60 -10.53
CA ARG A 161 -7.64 -0.67 -9.78
C ARG A 161 -7.46 -0.84 -8.27
N SER A 162 -7.57 -2.07 -7.79
CA SER A 162 -7.34 -2.43 -6.38
C SER A 162 -5.91 -2.15 -5.91
N GLY A 163 -4.91 -2.40 -6.76
CA GLY A 163 -3.51 -2.08 -6.51
C GLY A 163 -3.29 -0.58 -6.36
N THR A 164 -3.88 0.22 -7.25
CA THR A 164 -3.82 1.69 -7.20
C THR A 164 -4.41 2.21 -5.89
N LEU A 165 -5.60 1.76 -5.52
CA LEU A 165 -6.24 2.13 -4.24
C LEU A 165 -5.39 1.72 -3.04
N THR A 166 -4.74 0.56 -3.11
CA THR A 166 -3.85 0.08 -2.04
C THR A 166 -2.61 0.96 -1.91
N ILE A 167 -1.99 1.38 -3.02
CA ILE A 167 -0.82 2.28 -2.98
C ILE A 167 -1.21 3.65 -2.43
N ILE A 168 -2.37 4.19 -2.80
CA ILE A 168 -2.89 5.44 -2.25
C ILE A 168 -3.12 5.32 -0.74
N SER A 169 -3.74 4.23 -0.28
CA SER A 169 -3.91 3.95 1.15
C SER A 169 -2.57 3.83 1.88
N LEU A 170 -1.59 3.19 1.24
CA LEU A 170 -0.24 3.02 1.76
C LEU A 170 0.48 4.37 1.96
N ILE A 171 0.30 5.35 1.05
CA ILE A 171 0.82 6.70 1.27
C ILE A 171 0.26 7.31 2.56
N GLY A 172 -1.03 7.12 2.83
CA GLY A 172 -1.64 7.52 4.10
C GLY A 172 -0.99 6.84 5.31
N LEU A 173 -0.66 5.55 5.21
CA LEU A 173 0.05 4.81 6.26
C LEU A 173 1.49 5.30 6.44
N THR A 174 2.20 5.66 5.33
CA THR A 174 3.55 6.27 5.46
C THR A 174 3.50 7.62 6.17
N ALA A 175 2.46 8.41 5.96
CA ALA A 175 2.28 9.67 6.69
C ALA A 175 2.05 9.41 8.18
N MET A 176 1.25 8.38 8.56
CA MET A 176 1.06 7.97 9.95
C MET A 176 2.37 7.44 10.57
N ALA A 177 3.15 6.64 9.84
CA ALA A 177 4.46 6.18 10.28
C ALA A 177 5.41 7.37 10.51
N GLY A 178 5.38 8.37 9.62
CA GLY A 178 6.16 9.60 9.74
C GLY A 178 5.88 10.38 11.01
N ALA A 179 4.60 10.46 11.43
CA ALA A 179 4.19 11.15 12.66
C ALA A 179 4.80 10.53 13.94
N VAL A 180 5.26 9.29 13.89
CA VAL A 180 5.87 8.55 15.00
C VAL A 180 7.34 8.19 14.74
N GLY A 181 8.02 8.99 13.94
CA GLY A 181 9.46 8.86 13.71
C GLY A 181 9.87 8.00 12.51
N GLY A 182 8.92 7.64 11.63
CA GLY A 182 9.20 6.93 10.39
C GLY A 182 9.86 7.76 9.29
N GLY A 183 9.97 9.09 9.46
CA GLY A 183 10.50 10.00 8.42
C GLY A 183 9.46 10.37 7.35
N GLY A 184 9.94 10.92 6.24
CA GLY A 184 9.12 11.27 5.09
C GLY A 184 8.22 12.51 5.28
N LEU A 185 7.33 12.75 4.32
CA LEU A 185 6.41 13.89 4.32
C LEU A 185 5.47 13.89 5.52
N GLY A 186 5.14 12.73 6.09
CA GLY A 186 4.36 12.64 7.31
C GLY A 186 5.09 13.25 8.52
N ASN A 187 6.40 13.03 8.63
CA ASN A 187 7.24 13.68 9.66
C ASN A 187 7.29 15.20 9.45
N MET A 188 7.46 15.65 8.21
CA MET A 188 7.42 17.09 7.89
C MET A 188 6.07 17.70 8.27
N ALA A 189 4.96 17.05 7.92
CA ALA A 189 3.63 17.58 8.22
C ALA A 189 3.34 17.68 9.71
N ILE A 190 3.67 16.65 10.48
CA ILE A 190 3.25 16.53 11.90
C ILE A 190 4.35 17.00 12.84
N SER A 191 5.57 16.43 12.76
CA SER A 191 6.61 16.72 13.75
C SER A 191 7.28 18.09 13.53
N VAL A 192 7.51 18.47 12.26
CA VAL A 192 8.09 19.77 11.94
C VAL A 192 7.01 20.84 11.84
N GLY A 193 5.97 20.60 11.03
CA GLY A 193 4.93 21.58 10.79
C GLY A 193 3.99 21.77 11.98
N TYR A 194 3.16 20.78 12.29
CA TYR A 194 2.08 20.91 13.27
C TYR A 194 2.61 21.09 14.71
N GLN A 195 3.56 20.27 15.16
CA GLN A 195 4.05 20.33 16.56
C GLN A 195 4.90 21.56 16.85
N ARG A 196 5.54 22.15 15.83
CA ARG A 196 6.33 23.40 15.97
C ARG A 196 5.56 24.65 15.58
N PHE A 197 4.26 24.51 15.23
CA PHE A 197 3.41 25.62 14.79
C PHE A 197 3.89 26.28 13.47
N GLU A 198 4.62 25.53 12.63
CA GLU A 198 5.05 25.95 11.30
C GLU A 198 3.97 25.55 10.27
N ASN A 199 2.86 26.27 10.25
CA ASN A 199 1.67 25.94 9.45
C ASN A 199 1.96 25.84 7.94
N ASP A 200 2.88 26.65 7.41
CA ASP A 200 3.31 26.63 6.02
C ASP A 200 3.95 25.28 5.67
N VAL A 201 4.76 24.71 6.55
CA VAL A 201 5.36 23.37 6.39
C VAL A 201 4.27 22.29 6.36
N THR A 202 3.29 22.36 7.26
CA THR A 202 2.17 21.40 7.27
C THR A 202 1.37 21.45 5.97
N ILE A 203 1.02 22.66 5.50
CA ILE A 203 0.22 22.85 4.28
C ILE A 203 0.99 22.35 3.04
N VAL A 204 2.27 22.70 2.91
CA VAL A 204 3.09 22.27 1.77
C VAL A 204 3.30 20.76 1.79
N SER A 205 3.52 20.15 2.96
CA SER A 205 3.61 18.69 3.09
C SER A 205 2.32 18.00 2.62
N MET A 206 1.16 18.51 3.03
CA MET A 206 -0.15 18.02 2.60
C MET A 206 -0.29 18.13 1.07
N LEU A 207 0.06 19.28 0.48
CA LEU A 207 -0.02 19.48 -0.97
C LEU A 207 0.90 18.52 -1.74
N LEU A 208 2.11 18.27 -1.25
CA LEU A 208 3.04 17.31 -1.84
C LEU A 208 2.50 15.88 -1.78
N ILE A 209 1.90 15.47 -0.66
CA ILE A 209 1.23 14.17 -0.53
C ILE A 209 0.08 14.06 -1.53
N LEU A 210 -0.76 15.10 -1.67
CA LEU A 210 -1.84 15.11 -2.66
C LEU A 210 -1.33 14.98 -4.10
N VAL A 211 -0.24 15.66 -4.45
CA VAL A 211 0.40 15.51 -5.76
C VAL A 211 0.83 14.07 -6.01
N LEU A 212 1.48 13.42 -5.02
CA LEU A 212 1.87 12.02 -5.13
C LEU A 212 0.65 11.10 -5.34
N VAL A 213 -0.43 11.32 -4.59
CA VAL A 213 -1.67 10.56 -4.73
C VAL A 213 -2.28 10.74 -6.13
N PHE A 214 -2.39 11.98 -6.63
CA PHE A 214 -2.93 12.24 -7.97
C PHE A 214 -2.08 11.64 -9.09
N VAL A 215 -0.75 11.66 -8.95
CA VAL A 215 0.15 11.01 -9.92
C VAL A 215 -0.11 9.49 -9.95
N ILE A 216 -0.19 8.84 -8.79
CA ILE A 216 -0.44 7.40 -8.70
C ILE A 216 -1.84 7.06 -9.24
N GLN A 217 -2.86 7.85 -8.89
CA GLN A 217 -4.21 7.68 -9.41
C GLN A 217 -4.22 7.78 -10.94
N GLY A 218 -3.59 8.82 -11.50
CA GLY A 218 -3.52 9.03 -12.96
C GLY A 218 -2.80 7.89 -13.69
N ILE A 219 -1.74 7.34 -13.10
CA ILE A 219 -1.03 6.17 -13.65
C ILE A 219 -1.95 4.95 -13.63
N GLY A 220 -2.63 4.68 -12.51
CA GLY A 220 -3.56 3.57 -12.37
C GLY A 220 -4.70 3.66 -13.41
N ASP A 221 -5.36 4.80 -13.50
CA ASP A 221 -6.45 5.04 -14.45
C ASP A 221 -6.00 4.88 -15.91
N PHE A 222 -4.78 5.31 -16.24
CA PHE A 222 -4.20 5.10 -17.57
C PHE A 222 -4.06 3.62 -17.92
N PHE A 223 -3.55 2.81 -16.99
CA PHE A 223 -3.41 1.37 -17.24
C PHE A 223 -4.76 0.65 -17.31
N VAL A 224 -5.71 0.99 -16.45
CA VAL A 224 -7.06 0.40 -16.50
C VAL A 224 -7.72 0.70 -17.83
N LYS A 225 -7.76 1.97 -18.29
CA LYS A 225 -8.33 2.35 -19.57
C LYS A 225 -7.71 1.63 -20.77
N LYS A 226 -6.42 1.32 -20.70
CA LYS A 226 -5.71 0.61 -21.78
C LYS A 226 -6.08 -0.88 -21.85
N LEU A 227 -6.56 -1.46 -20.76
CA LEU A 227 -6.90 -2.88 -20.66
C LEU A 227 -8.39 -3.16 -20.90
N GLU A 228 -9.25 -2.16 -20.72
CA GLU A 228 -10.69 -2.24 -21.00
C GLU A 228 -11.02 -2.10 -22.50
N HIS A 229 -10.01 -1.87 -23.36
CA HIS A 229 -10.11 -1.87 -24.83
C HIS A 229 -9.41 -3.10 -25.41
#